data_fd565b1df9bb373ab36f89bbda060560
#
_entry.id   fd565b1df9bb373ab36f89bbda060560
#
_cell.length_a   1.000
_cell.length_b   1.000
_cell.length_c   1.000
_cell.angle_alpha   90.00
_cell.angle_beta   90.00
_cell.angle_gamma   90.00
#
_symmetry.space_group_name_H-M   'P 1'
#
loop_
_entity.id
_entity.type
_entity.pdbx_description
1 polymer ?
#
loop_
_entity_poly.entity_id
_entity_poly.type
_entity_poly.pdbx_seq_one_letter_code
_entity_poly.pdbx_strand_id
1 'polypeptide(L)'
;MSQIDEFINIHHISKIFLDADGVIFASCDAIIQILNERYGGNFKGSDVTSWDFKCCYPNMTSEEIEDTFADEKFFEIVKPIKGALEFIDRYRDKIVIVTKATTSNFLHKRKWFDEHGYSDVPIIALPLNCSKSLINMDTIGEWSLFIDDSTYNLQDSNADFKVQFREFNDDKEREWQKGWDGLVMYQW
;
A
#
# COMPACT_ATOMS: atom_id res chain seq x y z
N MET A 1 -10.25 -13.36 15.76
CA MET A 1 -8.80 -13.19 15.49
C MET A 1 -8.61 -13.54 14.03
N SER A 2 -8.04 -12.65 13.23
CA SER A 2 -7.79 -12.93 11.80
C SER A 2 -6.59 -13.86 11.63
N GLN A 3 -6.41 -14.42 10.42
CA GLN A 3 -5.24 -15.28 10.13
C GLN A 3 -3.91 -14.54 10.35
N ILE A 4 -3.86 -13.24 10.03
CA ILE A 4 -2.66 -12.44 10.23
C ILE A 4 -2.38 -12.20 11.72
N ASP A 5 -3.41 -12.03 12.54
CA ASP A 5 -3.24 -11.90 13.99
C ASP A 5 -2.63 -13.18 14.60
N GLU A 6 -3.11 -14.34 14.16
CA GLU A 6 -2.58 -15.64 14.58
C GLU A 6 -1.12 -15.79 14.16
N PHE A 7 -0.80 -15.44 12.92
CA PHE A 7 0.56 -15.47 12.40
C PHE A 7 1.51 -14.58 13.22
N ILE A 8 1.12 -13.32 13.49
CA ILE A 8 1.90 -12.37 14.29
C ILE A 8 2.19 -12.93 15.70
N ASN A 9 1.19 -13.56 16.31
CA ASN A 9 1.33 -14.12 17.66
C ASN A 9 2.21 -15.37 17.69
N ILE A 10 2.02 -16.30 16.75
CA ILE A 10 2.81 -17.55 16.67
C ILE A 10 4.30 -17.25 16.42
N HIS A 11 4.58 -16.31 15.54
CA HIS A 11 5.95 -15.96 15.17
C HIS A 11 6.56 -14.85 16.04
N HIS A 12 5.83 -14.37 17.06
CA HIS A 12 6.31 -13.32 17.97
C HIS A 12 6.83 -12.08 17.24
N ILE A 13 6.08 -11.64 16.20
CA ILE A 13 6.47 -10.48 15.39
C ILE A 13 6.54 -9.23 16.29
N SER A 14 7.68 -8.57 16.27
CA SER A 14 7.96 -7.36 17.07
C SER A 14 7.84 -6.07 16.26
N LYS A 15 8.03 -6.14 14.92
CA LYS A 15 7.98 -5.01 14.02
C LYS A 15 7.18 -5.34 12.76
N ILE A 16 6.30 -4.43 12.37
CA ILE A 16 5.42 -4.60 11.21
C ILE A 16 5.62 -3.41 10.29
N PHE A 17 6.08 -3.67 9.08
CA PHE A 17 6.21 -2.68 8.02
C PHE A 17 5.01 -2.80 7.08
N LEU A 18 4.33 -1.70 6.79
CA LEU A 18 3.16 -1.67 5.91
C LEU A 18 3.40 -0.73 4.74
N ASP A 19 3.10 -1.15 3.53
CA ASP A 19 2.90 -0.17 2.45
C ASP A 19 1.62 0.63 2.67
N ALA A 20 1.50 1.77 2.00
CA ALA A 20 0.31 2.60 2.09
C ALA A 20 -0.67 2.32 0.95
N ASP A 21 -0.23 2.46 -0.31
CA ASP A 21 -1.08 2.36 -1.48
C ASP A 21 -1.42 0.89 -1.79
N GLY A 22 -2.70 0.56 -1.95
CA GLY A 22 -3.14 -0.82 -2.18
C GLY A 22 -3.05 -1.74 -0.95
N VAL A 23 -2.62 -1.23 0.22
CA VAL A 23 -2.51 -1.96 1.49
C VAL A 23 -3.33 -1.29 2.60
N ILE A 24 -3.10 0.00 2.84
CA ILE A 24 -3.90 0.81 3.78
C ILE A 24 -4.97 1.58 3.01
N PHE A 25 -4.60 2.18 1.88
CA PHE A 25 -5.47 2.98 1.03
C PHE A 25 -6.01 2.16 -0.14
N ALA A 26 -7.32 2.28 -0.40
CA ALA A 26 -7.98 1.82 -1.63
C ALA A 26 -7.60 2.75 -2.80
N SER A 27 -6.31 2.78 -3.15
CA SER A 27 -5.73 3.75 -4.06
C SER A 27 -6.26 3.59 -5.49
N CYS A 28 -6.48 2.35 -5.96
CA CYS A 28 -7.04 2.10 -7.28
C CYS A 28 -8.45 2.69 -7.42
N ASP A 29 -9.30 2.55 -6.41
CA ASP A 29 -10.66 3.11 -6.44
C ASP A 29 -10.63 4.65 -6.49
N ALA A 30 -9.78 5.29 -5.68
CA ALA A 30 -9.66 6.75 -5.64
C ALA A 30 -9.11 7.33 -6.97
N ILE A 31 -8.04 6.75 -7.50
CA ILE A 31 -7.45 7.18 -8.78
C ILE A 31 -8.46 7.00 -9.92
N ILE A 32 -9.10 5.85 -10.02
CA ILE A 32 -10.10 5.59 -11.08
C ILE A 32 -11.28 6.56 -10.97
N GLN A 33 -11.72 6.90 -9.78
CA GLN A 33 -12.76 7.91 -9.61
C GLN A 33 -12.34 9.26 -10.20
N ILE A 34 -11.11 9.73 -9.91
CA ILE A 34 -10.58 10.98 -10.45
C ILE A 34 -10.47 10.92 -11.97
N LEU A 35 -9.95 9.81 -12.51
CA LEU A 35 -9.78 9.63 -13.95
C LEU A 35 -11.12 9.55 -14.70
N ASN A 36 -12.11 8.86 -14.16
CA ASN A 36 -13.48 8.83 -14.69
C ASN A 36 -14.06 10.24 -14.79
N GLU A 37 -13.85 11.08 -13.77
CA GLU A 37 -14.33 12.47 -13.77
C GLU A 37 -13.58 13.35 -14.79
N ARG A 38 -12.27 13.17 -14.94
CA ARG A 38 -11.43 13.98 -15.86
C ARG A 38 -11.60 13.60 -17.32
N TYR A 39 -11.67 12.32 -17.63
CA TYR A 39 -11.58 11.82 -19.00
C TYR A 39 -12.89 11.17 -19.50
N GLY A 40 -13.88 11.08 -18.64
CA GLY A 40 -15.09 10.31 -18.92
C GLY A 40 -14.81 8.81 -18.84
N GLY A 41 -15.71 8.05 -18.29
CA GLY A 41 -15.55 6.60 -18.11
C GLY A 41 -16.41 6.09 -16.99
N ASN A 42 -16.42 4.78 -16.81
CA ASN A 42 -17.14 4.12 -15.72
C ASN A 42 -16.35 2.89 -15.23
N PHE A 43 -15.03 3.02 -15.16
CA PHE A 43 -14.16 1.97 -14.65
C PHE A 43 -14.24 1.93 -13.12
N LYS A 44 -13.88 0.79 -12.54
CA LYS A 44 -13.75 0.55 -11.10
C LYS A 44 -12.29 0.28 -10.77
N GLY A 45 -11.87 0.45 -9.53
CA GLY A 45 -10.53 0.09 -9.08
C GLY A 45 -10.20 -1.37 -9.37
N SER A 46 -11.19 -2.27 -9.29
CA SER A 46 -11.02 -3.67 -9.66
C SER A 46 -10.73 -3.92 -11.16
N ASP A 47 -10.91 -2.94 -12.04
CA ASP A 47 -10.57 -3.05 -13.45
C ASP A 47 -9.09 -2.75 -13.73
N VAL A 48 -8.40 -2.14 -12.76
CA VAL A 48 -6.98 -1.79 -12.86
C VAL A 48 -6.12 -3.03 -12.78
N THR A 49 -5.33 -3.27 -13.84
CA THR A 49 -4.39 -4.39 -13.94
C THR A 49 -2.93 -3.95 -14.15
N SER A 50 -2.69 -2.65 -14.38
CA SER A 50 -1.36 -2.05 -14.49
C SER A 50 -1.28 -0.74 -13.72
N TRP A 51 -0.14 -0.47 -13.06
CA TRP A 51 0.07 0.74 -12.27
C TRP A 51 0.09 2.04 -13.08
N ASP A 52 0.29 1.94 -14.38
CA ASP A 52 0.20 3.10 -15.28
C ASP A 52 -1.24 3.39 -15.74
N PHE A 53 -2.22 2.63 -15.24
CA PHE A 53 -3.65 2.75 -15.55
C PHE A 53 -4.02 2.69 -17.03
N LYS A 54 -3.07 2.31 -17.91
CA LYS A 54 -3.31 2.21 -19.36
C LYS A 54 -4.30 1.12 -19.74
N CYS A 55 -4.52 0.13 -18.86
CA CYS A 55 -5.59 -0.85 -19.03
C CYS A 55 -6.98 -0.20 -19.10
N CYS A 56 -7.18 0.96 -18.45
CA CYS A 56 -8.42 1.72 -18.45
C CYS A 56 -8.32 2.99 -19.33
N TYR A 57 -7.17 3.65 -19.30
CA TYR A 57 -6.90 4.92 -19.98
C TYR A 57 -5.60 4.84 -20.81
N PRO A 58 -5.64 4.29 -22.06
CA PRO A 58 -4.45 3.94 -22.83
C PRO A 58 -3.50 5.10 -23.16
N ASN A 59 -4.00 6.33 -23.16
CA ASN A 59 -3.24 7.53 -23.51
C ASN A 59 -2.59 8.24 -22.31
N MET A 60 -2.77 7.72 -21.11
CA MET A 60 -2.19 8.31 -19.90
C MET A 60 -0.67 8.24 -19.93
N THR A 61 -0.03 9.31 -19.45
CA THR A 61 1.41 9.35 -19.18
C THR A 61 1.70 9.00 -17.74
N SER A 62 2.93 8.58 -17.45
CA SER A 62 3.34 8.31 -16.06
C SER A 62 3.27 9.58 -15.20
N GLU A 63 3.60 10.75 -15.77
CA GLU A 63 3.52 12.05 -15.10
C GLU A 63 2.08 12.37 -14.65
N GLU A 64 1.08 12.18 -15.53
CA GLU A 64 -0.32 12.39 -15.17
C GLU A 64 -0.81 11.45 -14.05
N ILE A 65 -0.28 10.23 -13.99
CA ILE A 65 -0.57 9.30 -12.89
C ILE A 65 0.08 9.77 -11.59
N GLU A 66 1.37 10.13 -11.63
CA GLU A 66 2.10 10.64 -10.47
C GLU A 66 1.44 11.91 -9.91
N ASP A 67 1.04 12.83 -10.80
CA ASP A 67 0.29 14.04 -10.45
C ASP A 67 -1.06 13.71 -9.80
N THR A 68 -1.76 12.68 -10.30
CA THR A 68 -3.04 12.26 -9.72
C THR A 68 -2.86 11.69 -8.30
N PHE A 69 -1.81 10.91 -8.06
CA PHE A 69 -1.45 10.45 -6.71
C PHE A 69 -1.01 11.59 -5.77
N ALA A 70 -0.49 12.70 -6.32
CA ALA A 70 -0.06 13.87 -5.56
C ALA A 70 -1.16 14.92 -5.37
N ASP A 71 -2.30 14.77 -6.04
CA ASP A 71 -3.44 15.70 -5.99
C ASP A 71 -4.10 15.66 -4.60
N GLU A 72 -4.40 16.84 -4.05
CA GLU A 72 -5.14 16.95 -2.78
C GLU A 72 -6.48 16.23 -2.83
N LYS A 73 -7.16 16.25 -3.99
CA LYS A 73 -8.42 15.54 -4.23
C LYS A 73 -8.31 14.03 -4.00
N PHE A 74 -7.14 13.42 -4.32
CA PHE A 74 -6.92 12.00 -4.01
C PHE A 74 -7.07 11.74 -2.51
N PHE A 75 -6.47 12.60 -1.67
CA PHE A 75 -6.51 12.46 -0.22
C PHE A 75 -7.85 12.85 0.42
N GLU A 76 -8.66 13.65 -0.28
CA GLU A 76 -10.04 13.95 0.14
C GLU A 76 -10.98 12.76 -0.05
N ILE A 77 -10.75 11.93 -1.09
CA ILE A 77 -11.67 10.85 -1.46
C ILE A 77 -11.17 9.45 -1.14
N VAL A 78 -9.84 9.26 -1.00
CA VAL A 78 -9.28 7.94 -0.70
C VAL A 78 -9.81 7.41 0.62
N LYS A 79 -10.25 6.16 0.59
CA LYS A 79 -10.75 5.47 1.79
C LYS A 79 -9.72 4.45 2.26
N PRO A 80 -9.62 4.22 3.56
CA PRO A 80 -8.86 3.09 4.05
C PRO A 80 -9.54 1.78 3.60
N ILE A 81 -8.73 0.80 3.26
CA ILE A 81 -9.21 -0.57 3.04
C ILE A 81 -9.82 -1.06 4.35
N LYS A 82 -10.96 -1.74 4.23
CA LYS A 82 -11.71 -2.22 5.39
C LYS A 82 -10.83 -3.06 6.32
N GLY A 83 -10.76 -2.68 7.58
CA GLY A 83 -9.97 -3.34 8.63
C GLY A 83 -8.53 -2.83 8.76
N ALA A 84 -8.02 -2.02 7.80
CA ALA A 84 -6.64 -1.53 7.84
C ALA A 84 -6.38 -0.63 9.06
N LEU A 85 -7.29 0.28 9.37
CA LEU A 85 -7.11 1.18 10.53
C LEU A 85 -7.25 0.42 11.85
N GLU A 86 -8.18 -0.52 11.95
CA GLU A 86 -8.32 -1.40 13.11
C GLU A 86 -7.08 -2.28 13.32
N PHE A 87 -6.43 -2.69 12.24
CA PHE A 87 -5.15 -3.40 12.32
C PHE A 87 -4.04 -2.47 12.83
N ILE A 88 -3.94 -1.24 12.33
CA ILE A 88 -2.99 -0.23 12.81
C ILE A 88 -3.23 0.05 14.30
N ASP A 89 -4.46 0.23 14.74
CA ASP A 89 -4.78 0.47 16.16
C ASP A 89 -4.33 -0.68 17.06
N ARG A 90 -4.52 -1.93 16.59
CA ARG A 90 -4.18 -3.14 17.35
C ARG A 90 -2.68 -3.32 17.54
N TYR A 91 -1.88 -2.92 16.55
CA TYR A 91 -0.43 -3.12 16.53
C TYR A 91 0.36 -1.80 16.48
N ARG A 92 -0.23 -0.73 16.97
CA ARG A 92 0.22 0.65 16.82
C ARG A 92 1.69 0.88 17.22
N ASP A 93 2.11 0.25 18.31
CA ASP A 93 3.47 0.30 18.83
C ASP A 93 4.50 -0.48 18.00
N LYS A 94 4.04 -1.35 17.12
CA LYS A 94 4.87 -2.19 16.26
C LYS A 94 4.94 -1.69 14.81
N ILE A 95 4.01 -0.82 14.38
CA ILE A 95 3.86 -0.45 12.98
C ILE A 95 4.81 0.66 12.56
N VAL A 96 5.38 0.49 11.36
CA VAL A 96 6.06 1.51 10.56
C VAL A 96 5.48 1.48 9.15
N ILE A 97 4.97 2.60 8.68
CA ILE A 97 4.49 2.71 7.30
C ILE A 97 5.69 3.00 6.39
N VAL A 98 5.79 2.26 5.28
CA VAL A 98 6.88 2.37 4.30
C VAL A 98 6.29 2.56 2.92
N THR A 99 6.37 3.75 2.37
CA THR A 99 5.75 4.11 1.09
C THR A 99 6.76 4.69 0.10
N LYS A 100 6.50 4.57 -1.20
CA LYS A 100 7.18 5.36 -2.24
C LYS A 100 6.31 6.56 -2.58
N ALA A 101 6.91 7.75 -2.62
CA ALA A 101 6.15 8.98 -2.83
C ALA A 101 7.02 10.09 -3.41
N THR A 102 6.39 10.99 -4.17
CA THR A 102 6.94 12.35 -4.38
C THR A 102 6.82 13.14 -3.07
N THR A 103 7.55 14.25 -2.97
CA THR A 103 7.48 15.10 -1.77
C THR A 103 6.05 15.60 -1.50
N SER A 104 5.33 16.01 -2.55
CA SER A 104 3.94 16.48 -2.43
C SER A 104 3.02 15.36 -1.95
N ASN A 105 3.08 14.18 -2.57
CA ASN A 105 2.29 13.01 -2.17
C ASN A 105 2.57 12.63 -0.71
N PHE A 106 3.85 12.64 -0.28
CA PHE A 106 4.21 12.33 1.10
C PHE A 106 3.62 13.32 2.11
N LEU A 107 3.66 14.62 1.81
CA LEU A 107 3.10 15.64 2.70
C LEU A 107 1.58 15.45 2.87
N HIS A 108 0.86 15.14 1.81
CA HIS A 108 -0.56 14.84 1.87
C HIS A 108 -0.85 13.52 2.61
N LYS A 109 -0.05 12.46 2.39
CA LYS A 109 -0.16 11.20 3.17
C LYS A 109 0.02 11.47 4.65
N ARG A 110 1.08 12.23 5.03
CA ARG A 110 1.32 12.56 6.44
C ARG A 110 0.14 13.32 7.04
N LYS A 111 -0.35 14.36 6.34
CA LYS A 111 -1.53 15.13 6.74
C LYS A 111 -2.74 14.20 6.95
N TRP A 112 -3.00 13.29 5.99
CA TRP A 112 -4.11 12.36 6.09
C TRP A 112 -4.01 11.48 7.36
N PHE A 113 -2.84 10.91 7.64
CA PHE A 113 -2.64 10.11 8.86
C PHE A 113 -2.78 10.94 10.12
N ASP A 114 -2.30 12.18 10.14
CA ASP A 114 -2.43 13.10 11.28
C ASP A 114 -3.90 13.40 11.57
N GLU A 115 -4.68 13.73 10.54
CA GLU A 115 -6.11 14.04 10.63
C GLU A 115 -6.97 12.84 11.06
N HIS A 116 -6.49 11.62 10.80
CA HIS A 116 -7.15 10.37 11.23
C HIS A 116 -6.64 9.84 12.58
N GLY A 117 -5.83 10.60 13.30
CA GLY A 117 -5.38 10.25 14.65
C GLY A 117 -4.14 9.36 14.71
N TYR A 118 -3.34 9.31 13.62
CA TYR A 118 -2.13 8.46 13.51
C TYR A 118 -0.85 9.30 13.42
N SER A 119 -0.80 10.46 14.07
CA SER A 119 0.38 11.35 14.07
C SER A 119 1.62 10.73 14.70
N ASP A 120 1.47 9.77 15.60
CA ASP A 120 2.52 9.02 16.28
C ASP A 120 3.01 7.79 15.51
N VAL A 121 2.28 7.36 14.46
CA VAL A 121 2.71 6.22 13.64
C VAL A 121 3.83 6.68 12.68
N PRO A 122 5.03 6.07 12.76
CA PRO A 122 6.13 6.43 11.89
C PRO A 122 5.82 6.16 10.42
N ILE A 123 6.18 7.10 9.55
CA ILE A 123 6.10 6.93 8.09
C ILE A 123 7.47 7.20 7.50
N ILE A 124 7.99 6.22 6.75
CA ILE A 124 9.20 6.33 5.95
C ILE A 124 8.79 6.44 4.49
N ALA A 125 9.13 7.56 3.84
CA ALA A 125 8.91 7.74 2.42
C ALA A 125 10.22 7.62 1.65
N LEU A 126 10.20 6.84 0.59
CA LEU A 126 11.28 6.72 -0.39
C LEU A 126 10.89 7.42 -1.69
N PRO A 127 11.86 8.01 -2.42
CA PRO A 127 11.62 8.45 -3.79
C PRO A 127 11.09 7.31 -4.67
N LEU A 128 10.27 7.63 -5.68
CA LEU A 128 9.59 6.64 -6.54
C LEU A 128 10.55 5.65 -7.20
N ASN A 129 11.75 6.12 -7.57
CA ASN A 129 12.81 5.34 -8.23
C ASN A 129 13.72 4.55 -7.27
N CYS A 130 13.48 4.65 -5.95
CA CYS A 130 14.27 3.94 -4.96
C CYS A 130 13.65 2.58 -4.62
N SER A 131 14.50 1.63 -4.26
CA SER A 131 14.08 0.32 -3.76
C SER A 131 13.73 0.38 -2.27
N LYS A 132 12.72 -0.38 -1.84
CA LYS A 132 12.42 -0.56 -0.41
C LYS A 132 13.49 -1.38 0.33
N SER A 133 14.43 -2.01 -0.38
CA SER A 133 15.62 -2.65 0.22
C SER A 133 16.57 -1.66 0.92
N LEU A 134 16.44 -0.36 0.64
CA LEU A 134 17.19 0.68 1.35
C LEU A 134 16.76 0.85 2.82
N ILE A 135 15.58 0.33 3.17
CA ILE A 135 15.09 0.34 4.56
C ILE A 135 15.53 -0.96 5.22
N ASN A 136 16.28 -0.82 6.31
CA ASN A 136 16.60 -2.00 7.12
C ASN A 136 15.35 -2.44 7.89
N MET A 137 14.74 -3.53 7.45
CA MET A 137 13.59 -4.18 8.08
C MET A 137 14.01 -5.37 8.95
N ASP A 138 15.29 -5.78 8.86
CA ASP A 138 15.87 -6.79 9.75
C ASP A 138 16.04 -6.18 11.16
N THR A 139 15.43 -6.81 12.13
CA THR A 139 15.50 -6.40 13.55
C THR A 139 16.34 -7.42 14.31
N ILE A 140 17.56 -7.05 14.66
CA ILE A 140 18.51 -7.96 15.33
C ILE A 140 17.90 -8.59 16.59
N GLY A 141 17.70 -9.91 16.55
CA GLY A 141 17.15 -10.69 17.66
C GLY A 141 15.63 -10.65 17.81
N GLU A 142 14.93 -10.06 16.87
CA GLU A 142 13.47 -9.96 16.82
C GLU A 142 12.97 -10.29 15.41
N TRP A 143 11.68 -10.60 15.25
CA TRP A 143 11.10 -10.93 13.96
C TRP A 143 10.34 -9.76 13.37
N SER A 144 10.57 -9.49 12.10
CA SER A 144 9.89 -8.46 11.32
C SER A 144 8.93 -9.05 10.29
N LEU A 145 7.85 -8.32 10.03
CA LEU A 145 6.86 -8.64 9.00
C LEU A 145 6.72 -7.45 8.05
N PHE A 146 6.78 -7.69 6.74
CA PHE A 146 6.48 -6.69 5.73
C PHE A 146 5.24 -7.09 4.94
N ILE A 147 4.27 -6.18 4.86
CA ILE A 147 3.02 -6.33 4.10
C ILE A 147 3.01 -5.27 3.01
N ASP A 148 2.95 -5.72 1.75
CA ASP A 148 2.99 -4.87 0.55
C ASP A 148 2.15 -5.56 -0.55
N ASP A 149 1.58 -4.81 -1.46
CA ASP A 149 0.82 -5.36 -2.58
C ASP A 149 1.71 -5.73 -3.78
N SER A 150 2.94 -5.19 -3.84
CA SER A 150 3.90 -5.38 -4.92
C SER A 150 4.87 -6.53 -4.67
N THR A 151 4.86 -7.53 -5.55
CA THR A 151 5.83 -8.63 -5.57
C THR A 151 7.27 -8.10 -5.56
N TYR A 152 7.56 -7.08 -6.37
CA TYR A 152 8.90 -6.49 -6.46
C TYR A 152 9.38 -5.95 -5.12
N ASN A 153 8.53 -5.18 -4.42
CA ASN A 153 8.90 -4.63 -3.12
C ASN A 153 9.13 -5.73 -2.07
N LEU A 154 8.28 -6.76 -2.08
CA LEU A 154 8.42 -7.89 -1.17
C LEU A 154 9.70 -8.68 -1.42
N GLN A 155 9.99 -9.03 -2.68
CA GLN A 155 11.19 -9.79 -3.03
C GLN A 155 12.47 -9.04 -2.69
N ASP A 156 12.46 -7.71 -2.90
CA ASP A 156 13.62 -6.85 -2.72
C ASP A 156 13.85 -6.46 -1.23
N SER A 157 12.87 -6.61 -0.35
CA SER A 157 12.99 -6.28 1.08
C SER A 157 13.81 -7.33 1.85
N ASN A 158 14.37 -6.93 2.99
CA ASN A 158 15.09 -7.81 3.92
C ASN A 158 14.29 -8.15 5.18
N ALA A 159 12.95 -8.00 5.15
CA ALA A 159 12.10 -8.44 6.25
C ALA A 159 12.11 -9.98 6.39
N ASP A 160 12.02 -10.47 7.64
CA ASP A 160 12.03 -11.91 7.93
C ASP A 160 10.81 -12.62 7.35
N PHE A 161 9.64 -12.02 7.50
CA PHE A 161 8.39 -12.51 6.95
C PHE A 161 7.80 -11.50 5.99
N LYS A 162 7.18 -12.00 4.93
CA LYS A 162 6.63 -11.19 3.84
C LYS A 162 5.26 -11.70 3.45
N VAL A 163 4.31 -10.79 3.33
CA VAL A 163 2.93 -11.10 2.96
C VAL A 163 2.48 -10.16 1.85
N GLN A 164 2.03 -10.73 0.74
CA GLN A 164 1.39 -9.95 -0.31
C GLN A 164 -0.06 -9.64 0.07
N PHE A 165 -0.39 -8.36 0.14
CA PHE A 165 -1.78 -7.94 0.26
C PHE A 165 -2.42 -7.82 -1.12
N ARG A 166 -3.63 -8.33 -1.28
CA ARG A 166 -4.43 -8.20 -2.50
C ARG A 166 -5.78 -7.60 -2.15
N GLU A 167 -5.95 -6.33 -2.49
CA GLU A 167 -7.18 -5.58 -2.25
C GLU A 167 -8.41 -6.26 -2.87
N PHE A 168 -8.24 -6.82 -4.06
CA PHE A 168 -9.34 -7.47 -4.80
C PHE A 168 -9.14 -8.99 -4.80
N ASN A 169 -10.16 -9.69 -4.31
CA ASN A 169 -10.24 -11.16 -4.39
C ASN A 169 -11.01 -11.54 -5.66
N ASP A 170 -10.37 -11.39 -6.80
CA ASP A 170 -10.89 -11.69 -8.13
C ASP A 170 -9.86 -12.47 -8.97
N ASP A 171 -10.27 -12.96 -10.15
CA ASP A 171 -9.41 -13.74 -11.04
C ASP A 171 -8.50 -12.87 -11.93
N LYS A 172 -8.51 -11.54 -11.77
CA LYS A 172 -7.69 -10.65 -12.60
C LYS A 172 -6.24 -10.68 -12.11
N GLU A 173 -5.34 -10.92 -13.05
CA GLU A 173 -3.91 -10.86 -12.79
C GLU A 173 -3.42 -9.41 -12.90
N ARG A 174 -2.90 -8.88 -11.80
CA ARG A 174 -2.33 -7.52 -11.73
C ARG A 174 -0.81 -7.59 -11.90
N GLU A 175 -0.26 -6.73 -12.75
CA GLU A 175 1.17 -6.74 -13.11
C GLU A 175 2.09 -6.70 -11.89
N TRP A 176 1.77 -5.86 -10.90
CA TRP A 176 2.59 -5.70 -9.70
C TRP A 176 2.49 -6.87 -8.71
N GLN A 177 1.51 -7.76 -8.89
CA GLN A 177 1.28 -8.93 -8.02
C GLN A 177 1.79 -10.23 -8.62
N LYS A 178 2.27 -10.21 -9.87
CA LYS A 178 2.76 -11.40 -10.58
C LYS A 178 4.00 -11.99 -9.95
N GLY A 179 4.11 -13.32 -10.01
CA GLY A 179 5.31 -14.05 -9.61
C GLY A 179 5.54 -14.12 -8.09
N TRP A 180 4.54 -13.80 -7.27
CA TRP A 180 4.60 -14.01 -5.84
C TRP A 180 4.18 -15.44 -5.50
N ASP A 181 5.03 -16.18 -4.79
CA ASP A 181 4.82 -17.57 -4.35
C ASP A 181 4.75 -17.72 -2.82
N GLY A 182 4.82 -16.59 -2.08
CA GLY A 182 4.73 -16.56 -0.63
C GLY A 182 3.30 -16.39 -0.10
N LEU A 183 3.19 -15.96 1.15
CA LEU A 183 1.89 -15.74 1.81
C LEU A 183 1.10 -14.61 1.15
N VAL A 184 -0.20 -14.83 0.99
CA VAL A 184 -1.14 -13.85 0.42
C VAL A 184 -2.29 -13.62 1.41
N MET A 185 -2.71 -12.37 1.56
CA MET A 185 -3.93 -12.01 2.28
C MET A 185 -4.81 -11.09 1.44
N TYR A 186 -6.13 -11.21 1.64
CA TYR A 186 -7.15 -10.42 0.91
C TYR A 186 -7.96 -9.49 1.82
N GLN A 187 -7.77 -9.59 3.11
CA GLN A 187 -8.51 -8.81 4.12
C GLN A 187 -7.70 -8.69 5.40
N TRP A 188 -7.95 -7.62 6.11
CA TRP A 188 -7.37 -7.36 7.43
C TRP A 188 -8.06 -8.12 8.56
#